data_2f45b59f748c7406f682a72ccfbebf7f
#
_entry.id   2f45b59f748c7406f682a72ccfbebf7f
#
_cell.length_a   1.000
_cell.length_b   1.000
_cell.length_c   1.000
_cell.angle_alpha   90.00
_cell.angle_beta   90.00
_cell.angle_gamma   90.00
#
_symmetry.space_group_name_H-M   'P 1'
#
loop_
_entity.id
_entity.type
_entity.pdbx_description
1 polymer ?
#
loop_
_entity_poly.entity_id
_entity_poly.type
_entity_poly.pdbx_seq_one_letter_code
_entity_poly.pdbx_strand_id
1 'polypeptide(L)'
;MVVVDTHALVWQLNANPTIGRRARARLERALAREELWVSAVTFWEISLLVSRARLRLDGTATHFRWRVLEMGIRELAVGGEVALQAAALAPMLVDPVDCFVAATALTHGAILMTADRRLLESRAVDVLDARR
;
A
#
# COMPACT_ATOMS: atom_id res chain seq x y z
N MET A 1 12.95 2.05 -3.96
CA MET A 1 11.56 1.73 -4.34
C MET A 1 10.73 1.53 -3.09
N VAL A 2 9.56 2.14 -3.05
CA VAL A 2 8.62 2.06 -1.92
C VAL A 2 7.27 1.57 -2.46
N VAL A 3 6.72 0.53 -1.84
CA VAL A 3 5.31 0.13 -2.01
C VAL A 3 4.54 0.72 -0.85
N VAL A 4 3.47 1.45 -1.13
CA VAL A 4 2.63 2.06 -0.10
C VAL A 4 1.39 1.20 0.16
N ASP A 5 1.10 0.96 1.45
CA ASP A 5 -0.08 0.23 1.88
C ASP A 5 -1.34 1.11 1.76
N THR A 6 -2.49 0.48 1.76
CA THR A 6 -3.79 1.10 1.50
C THR A 6 -4.06 2.32 2.38
N HIS A 7 -3.97 2.20 3.70
CA HIS A 7 -4.25 3.32 4.60
C HIS A 7 -3.23 4.44 4.48
N ALA A 8 -1.96 4.11 4.33
CA ALA A 8 -0.90 5.11 4.14
C ALA A 8 -1.11 5.89 2.84
N LEU A 9 -1.54 5.22 1.77
CA LEU A 9 -1.88 5.87 0.50
C LEU A 9 -3.05 6.85 0.66
N VAL A 10 -4.13 6.40 1.30
CA VAL A 10 -5.31 7.24 1.54
C VAL A 10 -4.95 8.47 2.38
N TRP A 11 -4.17 8.28 3.44
CA TRP A 11 -3.71 9.40 4.27
C TRP A 11 -2.86 10.40 3.49
N GLN A 12 -1.98 9.91 2.62
CA GLN A 12 -1.14 10.80 1.80
C GLN A 12 -1.98 11.62 0.83
N LEU A 13 -2.94 11.00 0.14
CA LEU A 13 -3.79 11.70 -0.83
C LEU A 13 -4.72 12.72 -0.16
N ASN A 14 -5.21 12.41 1.04
CA ASN A 14 -6.14 13.27 1.78
C ASN A 14 -5.45 14.27 2.69
N ALA A 15 -4.12 14.36 2.62
CA ALA A 15 -3.32 15.20 3.51
C ALA A 15 -3.64 14.97 5.00
N ASN A 16 -3.94 13.72 5.37
CA ASN A 16 -4.32 13.35 6.72
C ASN A 16 -3.11 13.45 7.66
N PRO A 17 -3.21 14.17 8.80
CA PRO A 17 -2.09 14.35 9.72
C PRO A 17 -1.66 13.07 10.44
N THR A 18 -2.41 11.98 10.33
CA THR A 18 -2.01 10.68 10.87
C THR A 18 -0.71 10.17 10.25
N ILE A 19 -0.46 10.53 8.98
CA ILE A 19 0.82 10.22 8.36
C ILE A 19 1.94 11.02 9.01
N GLY A 20 2.99 10.31 9.43
CA GLY A 20 4.12 10.92 10.10
C GLY A 20 4.97 11.78 9.17
N ARG A 21 5.74 12.69 9.76
CA ARG A 21 6.58 13.63 9.01
C ARG A 21 7.65 12.92 8.19
N ARG A 22 8.30 11.91 8.77
CA ARG A 22 9.33 11.12 8.08
C ARG A 22 8.74 10.27 6.95
N ALA A 23 7.58 9.66 7.21
CA ALA A 23 6.86 8.89 6.21
C ALA A 23 6.47 9.76 5.03
N ARG A 24 5.88 10.92 5.28
CA ARG A 24 5.50 11.88 4.23
C ARG A 24 6.71 12.29 3.38
N ALA A 25 7.80 12.69 4.03
CA ALA A 25 9.02 13.08 3.32
C ALA A 25 9.60 11.92 2.48
N ARG A 26 9.48 10.69 2.97
CA ARG A 26 9.92 9.51 2.22
C ARG A 26 9.05 9.24 1.00
N LEU A 27 7.72 9.35 1.15
CA LEU A 27 6.78 9.20 0.03
C LEU A 27 7.00 10.26 -1.04
N GLU A 28 7.16 11.51 -0.64
CA GLU A 28 7.42 12.61 -1.56
C GLU A 28 8.72 12.42 -2.35
N ARG A 29 9.78 11.97 -1.68
CA ARG A 29 11.05 11.64 -2.37
C ARG A 29 10.91 10.47 -3.34
N ALA A 30 10.21 9.42 -2.93
CA ALA A 30 9.95 8.26 -3.78
C ALA A 30 9.13 8.66 -5.01
N LEU A 31 8.10 9.48 -4.81
CA LEU A 31 7.27 10.00 -5.90
C LEU A 31 8.10 10.82 -6.90
N ALA A 32 8.92 11.73 -6.40
CA ALA A 32 9.76 12.57 -7.24
C ALA A 32 10.78 11.77 -8.08
N ARG A 33 11.15 10.58 -7.61
CA ARG A 33 12.07 9.67 -8.31
C ARG A 33 11.36 8.60 -9.15
N GLU A 34 10.04 8.66 -9.22
CA GLU A 34 9.22 7.62 -9.87
C GLU A 34 9.42 6.22 -9.26
N GLU A 35 9.69 6.19 -7.96
CA GLU A 35 9.95 4.97 -7.17
C GLU A 35 8.85 4.66 -6.16
N LEU A 36 7.67 5.30 -6.30
CA LEU A 36 6.51 5.05 -5.45
C LEU A 36 5.51 4.17 -6.18
N TRP A 37 5.16 3.06 -5.54
CA TRP A 37 4.35 2.01 -6.14
C TRP A 37 3.19 1.62 -5.24
N VAL A 38 2.13 1.12 -5.84
CA VAL A 38 0.96 0.57 -5.15
C VAL A 38 0.61 -0.78 -5.75
N SER A 39 0.21 -1.73 -4.90
CA SER A 39 -0.33 -3.00 -5.39
C SER A 39 -1.73 -2.81 -5.95
N ALA A 40 -2.03 -3.48 -7.06
CA ALA A 40 -3.38 -3.50 -7.62
C ALA A 40 -4.44 -3.98 -6.62
N VAL A 41 -4.07 -4.84 -5.66
CA VAL A 41 -4.98 -5.33 -4.62
C VAL A 41 -5.49 -4.21 -3.71
N THR A 42 -4.72 -3.12 -3.59
CA THR A 42 -5.15 -1.95 -2.81
C THR A 42 -6.47 -1.36 -3.32
N PHE A 43 -6.69 -1.34 -4.62
CA PHE A 43 -7.93 -0.80 -5.19
C PHE A 43 -9.12 -1.73 -4.95
N TRP A 44 -8.90 -3.03 -4.89
CA TRP A 44 -9.91 -3.99 -4.45
C TRP A 44 -10.27 -3.76 -2.98
N GLU A 45 -9.28 -3.62 -2.11
CA GLU A 45 -9.50 -3.35 -0.69
C GLU A 45 -10.25 -2.03 -0.47
N ILE A 46 -9.84 -0.95 -1.15
CA ILE A 46 -10.52 0.35 -1.08
C ILE A 46 -11.99 0.21 -1.47
N SER A 47 -12.29 -0.50 -2.56
CA SER A 47 -13.67 -0.73 -2.99
C SER A 47 -14.49 -1.46 -1.94
N LEU A 48 -13.92 -2.46 -1.27
CA LEU A 48 -14.59 -3.17 -0.19
C LEU A 48 -14.80 -2.29 1.05
N LEU A 49 -13.79 -1.52 1.43
CA LEU A 49 -13.89 -0.61 2.57
C LEU A 49 -14.97 0.44 2.37
N VAL A 50 -15.07 1.00 1.16
CA VAL A 50 -16.13 1.95 0.81
C VAL A 50 -17.50 1.28 0.86
N SER A 51 -17.64 0.09 0.28
CA SER A 51 -18.93 -0.65 0.27
C SER A 51 -19.40 -1.03 1.67
N ARG A 52 -18.47 -1.21 2.61
CA ARG A 52 -18.76 -1.55 4.03
C ARG A 52 -18.82 -0.32 4.94
N ALA A 53 -18.85 0.89 4.36
CA ALA A 53 -18.87 2.17 5.08
C ALA A 53 -17.69 2.36 6.07
N ARG A 54 -16.54 1.72 5.79
CA ARG A 54 -15.31 1.83 6.60
C ARG A 54 -14.33 2.86 6.05
N LEU A 55 -14.58 3.37 4.87
CA LEU A 55 -13.77 4.41 4.22
C LEU A 55 -14.69 5.31 3.42
N ARG A 56 -14.45 6.62 3.52
CA ARG A 56 -15.10 7.63 2.68
C ARG A 56 -14.14 8.12 1.60
N LEU A 57 -14.60 8.13 0.36
CA LEU A 57 -13.89 8.74 -0.76
C LEU A 57 -14.75 9.85 -1.37
N ASP A 58 -14.08 10.89 -1.87
CA ASP A 58 -14.71 11.86 -2.75
C ASP A 58 -14.82 11.24 -4.15
N GLY A 59 -15.98 10.67 -4.46
CA GLY A 59 -16.23 9.97 -5.70
C GLY A 59 -16.06 8.44 -5.59
N THR A 60 -15.80 7.80 -6.72
CA THR A 60 -15.72 6.34 -6.84
C THR A 60 -14.31 5.82 -6.60
N ALA A 61 -14.18 4.52 -6.34
CA ALA A 61 -12.87 3.85 -6.29
C ALA A 61 -12.14 3.94 -7.63
N THR A 62 -12.86 3.89 -8.75
CA THR A 62 -12.30 4.09 -10.10
C THR A 62 -11.68 5.48 -10.24
N HIS A 63 -12.35 6.51 -9.77
CA HIS A 63 -11.82 7.87 -9.78
C HIS A 63 -10.60 8.01 -8.85
N PHE A 64 -10.64 7.37 -7.69
CA PHE A 64 -9.50 7.34 -6.77
C PHE A 64 -8.25 6.74 -7.42
N ARG A 65 -8.39 5.60 -8.10
CA ARG A 65 -7.30 4.98 -8.84
C ARG A 65 -6.73 5.92 -9.91
N TRP A 66 -7.62 6.57 -10.66
CA TRP A 66 -7.19 7.54 -11.68
C TRP A 66 -6.34 8.66 -11.07
N ARG A 67 -6.76 9.22 -9.92
CA ARG A 67 -6.00 10.24 -9.20
C ARG A 67 -4.63 9.74 -8.76
N VAL A 68 -4.57 8.51 -8.25
CA VAL A 68 -3.30 7.88 -7.83
C VAL A 68 -2.32 7.79 -9.00
N LEU A 69 -2.77 7.29 -10.13
CA LEU A 69 -1.93 7.15 -11.32
C LEU A 69 -1.53 8.50 -11.90
N GLU A 70 -2.44 9.47 -11.88
CA GLU A 70 -2.19 10.84 -12.35
C GLU A 70 -1.12 11.54 -11.53
N MET A 71 -0.99 11.23 -10.25
CA MET A 71 0.08 11.76 -9.39
C MET A 71 1.45 11.19 -9.70
N GLY A 72 1.54 10.14 -10.52
CA GLY A 72 2.79 9.46 -10.84
C GLY A 72 3.09 8.24 -9.97
N ILE A 73 2.17 7.82 -9.11
CA ILE A 73 2.27 6.56 -8.37
C ILE A 73 2.02 5.41 -9.34
N ARG A 74 2.91 4.45 -9.38
CA ARG A 74 2.84 3.33 -10.32
C ARG A 74 2.11 2.15 -9.71
N GLU A 75 1.27 1.49 -10.50
CA GLU A 75 0.55 0.29 -10.10
C GLU A 75 1.36 -0.97 -10.45
N LEU A 76 1.47 -1.88 -9.50
CA LEU A 76 2.02 -3.21 -9.69
C LEU A 76 0.90 -4.23 -9.75
N ALA A 77 0.83 -4.98 -10.84
CA ALA A 77 -0.16 -6.03 -11.02
C ALA A 77 0.05 -7.19 -10.05
N VAL A 78 -1.03 -7.86 -9.66
CA VAL A 78 -0.97 -9.12 -8.93
C VAL A 78 -0.96 -10.25 -9.95
N GLY A 79 0.25 -10.62 -10.38
CA GLY A 79 0.47 -11.77 -11.26
C GLY A 79 0.71 -13.05 -10.48
N GLY A 80 1.01 -14.15 -11.19
CA GLY A 80 1.24 -15.47 -10.61
C GLY A 80 2.38 -15.51 -9.61
N GLU A 81 3.48 -14.82 -9.88
CA GLU A 81 4.62 -14.74 -8.97
C GLU A 81 4.24 -14.12 -7.63
N VAL A 82 3.54 -12.98 -7.66
CA VAL A 82 3.05 -12.32 -6.44
C VAL A 82 2.05 -13.21 -5.70
N ALA A 83 1.15 -13.87 -6.42
CA ALA A 83 0.16 -14.76 -5.82
C ALA A 83 0.81 -15.93 -5.07
N LEU A 84 1.81 -16.57 -5.66
CA LEU A 84 2.55 -17.66 -5.01
C LEU A 84 3.34 -17.16 -3.79
N GLN A 85 3.97 -16.01 -3.89
CA GLN A 85 4.67 -15.39 -2.77
C GLN A 85 3.71 -15.02 -1.64
N ALA A 86 2.52 -14.52 -1.97
CA ALA A 86 1.48 -14.21 -0.98
C ALA A 86 1.02 -15.47 -0.23
N ALA A 87 0.85 -16.58 -0.93
CA ALA A 87 0.51 -17.86 -0.32
C ALA A 87 1.60 -18.34 0.65
N ALA A 88 2.88 -18.13 0.30
CA ALA A 88 4.00 -18.48 1.17
C ALA A 88 4.05 -17.64 2.46
N LEU A 89 3.48 -16.43 2.47
CA LEU A 89 3.40 -15.56 3.64
C LEU A 89 2.20 -15.84 4.54
N ALA A 90 1.22 -16.64 4.08
CA ALA A 90 -0.01 -16.92 4.84
C ALA A 90 0.22 -17.43 6.26
N PRO A 91 1.24 -18.26 6.57
CA PRO A 91 1.52 -18.67 7.95
C PRO A 91 1.94 -17.51 8.87
N MET A 92 2.49 -16.43 8.33
CA MET A 92 2.98 -15.26 9.08
C MET A 92 1.96 -14.13 9.11
N LEU A 93 1.13 -14.01 8.09
CA LEU A 93 0.17 -12.93 7.89
C LEU A 93 -1.23 -13.52 7.67
N VAL A 94 -2.12 -13.31 8.63
CA VAL A 94 -3.47 -13.88 8.59
C VAL A 94 -4.38 -13.19 7.58
N ASP A 95 -4.24 -11.88 7.41
CA ASP A 95 -5.05 -11.11 6.46
C ASP A 95 -4.56 -11.35 5.03
N PRO A 96 -5.43 -11.84 4.11
CA PRO A 96 -5.03 -12.07 2.72
C PRO A 96 -4.52 -10.83 1.99
N VAL A 97 -5.10 -9.66 2.24
CA VAL A 97 -4.66 -8.40 1.61
C VAL A 97 -3.24 -8.07 2.05
N ASP A 98 -2.92 -8.22 3.33
CA ASP A 98 -1.56 -8.03 3.86
C ASP A 98 -0.56 -8.96 3.18
N CYS A 99 -0.96 -10.23 2.93
CA CYS A 99 -0.13 -11.18 2.19
C CYS A 99 0.19 -10.67 0.78
N PHE A 100 -0.80 -10.19 0.06
CA PHE A 100 -0.60 -9.67 -1.31
C PHE A 100 0.23 -8.41 -1.34
N VAL A 101 0.01 -7.48 -0.43
CA VAL A 101 0.77 -6.22 -0.34
C VAL A 101 2.23 -6.50 0.03
N ALA A 102 2.47 -7.33 1.03
CA ALA A 102 3.82 -7.74 1.42
C ALA A 102 4.53 -8.51 0.30
N ALA A 103 3.83 -9.43 -0.37
CA ALA A 103 4.36 -10.18 -1.50
C ALA A 103 4.74 -9.27 -2.67
N THR A 104 3.94 -8.24 -2.94
CA THR A 104 4.25 -7.24 -3.96
C THR A 104 5.58 -6.54 -3.65
N ALA A 105 5.78 -6.10 -2.42
CA ALA A 105 7.02 -5.48 -2.00
C ALA A 105 8.21 -6.44 -2.11
N LEU A 106 8.08 -7.67 -1.61
CA LEU A 106 9.14 -8.68 -1.67
C LEU A 106 9.54 -9.02 -3.10
N THR A 107 8.58 -9.28 -3.96
CA THR A 107 8.83 -9.67 -5.37
C THR A 107 9.59 -8.60 -6.13
N HIS A 108 9.39 -7.32 -5.77
CA HIS A 108 10.04 -6.19 -6.42
C HIS A 108 11.24 -5.63 -5.65
N GLY A 109 11.65 -6.27 -4.56
CA GLY A 109 12.77 -5.79 -3.73
C GLY A 109 12.52 -4.41 -3.13
N ALA A 110 11.27 -4.09 -2.81
CA ALA A 110 10.85 -2.80 -2.32
C ALA A 110 10.62 -2.81 -0.80
N ILE A 111 10.71 -1.63 -0.20
CA ILE A 111 10.31 -1.40 1.20
C ILE A 111 8.81 -1.13 1.23
N LEU A 112 8.10 -1.71 2.19
CA LEU A 112 6.67 -1.50 2.38
C LEU A 112 6.42 -0.39 3.40
N MET A 113 5.72 0.68 3.00
CA MET A 113 5.25 1.70 3.92
C MET A 113 3.85 1.34 4.41
N THR A 114 3.71 1.10 5.69
CA THR A 114 2.46 0.65 6.31
C THR A 114 2.27 1.24 7.69
N ALA A 115 1.02 1.32 8.13
CA ALA A 115 0.66 1.61 9.51
C ALA A 115 0.08 0.39 10.23
N ASP A 116 -0.06 -0.72 9.53
CA ASP A 116 -0.59 -1.95 10.11
C ASP A 116 0.45 -2.60 11.03
N ARG A 117 0.06 -2.74 12.30
CA ARG A 117 0.94 -3.29 13.34
C ARG A 117 1.39 -4.72 13.01
N ARG A 118 0.53 -5.54 12.44
CA ARG A 118 0.87 -6.93 12.08
C ARG A 118 1.96 -6.98 11.04
N LEU A 119 1.90 -6.11 10.02
CA LEU A 119 2.95 -5.98 9.02
C LEU A 119 4.24 -5.44 9.62
N LEU A 120 4.16 -4.41 10.46
CA LEU A 120 5.32 -3.83 11.14
C LEU A 120 6.05 -4.84 12.04
N GLU A 121 5.33 -5.74 12.68
CA GLU A 121 5.89 -6.74 13.59
C GLU A 121 6.28 -8.06 12.92
N SER A 122 5.78 -8.33 11.72
CA SER A 122 5.88 -9.65 11.07
C SER A 122 7.28 -10.05 10.64
N ARG A 123 8.18 -9.09 10.40
CA ARG A 123 9.50 -9.30 9.79
C ARG A 123 9.47 -10.03 8.44
N ALA A 124 8.29 -10.14 7.84
CA ALA A 124 8.09 -10.79 6.54
C ALA A 124 8.71 -9.98 5.39
N VAL A 125 8.76 -8.66 5.55
CA VAL A 125 9.23 -7.71 4.56
C VAL A 125 9.85 -6.51 5.27
N ASP A 126 10.76 -5.83 4.62
CA ASP A 126 11.28 -4.56 5.14
C ASP A 126 10.19 -3.50 5.15
N VAL A 127 9.98 -2.86 6.29
CA VAL A 127 8.87 -1.95 6.52
C VAL A 127 9.33 -0.56 6.97
N LEU A 128 8.53 0.43 6.63
CA LEU A 128 8.58 1.79 7.18
C LEU A 128 7.24 2.09 7.85
N ASP A 129 7.30 2.62 9.06
CA ASP A 129 6.09 2.98 9.80
C ASP A 129 5.51 4.29 9.26
N ALA A 130 4.29 4.21 8.72
CA ALA A 130 3.59 5.35 8.14
C ALA A 130 3.20 6.43 9.17
N ARG A 131 3.23 6.11 10.48
CA ARG A 131 2.90 7.08 11.54
C ARG A 131 4.11 7.90 12.00
N ARG A 132 5.30 7.59 11.58
CA ARG A 132 6.53 8.28 11.93
C ARG A 132 7.02 9.17 10.80
#